data_d3fe4b84fe2a4190d1bf04b1bc596399
#
_entry.id   d3fe4b84fe2a4190d1bf04b1bc596399
#
_cell.length_a   1.000
_cell.length_b   1.000
_cell.length_c   1.000
_cell.angle_alpha   90.00
_cell.angle_beta   90.00
_cell.angle_gamma   90.00
#
_symmetry.space_group_name_H-M   'P 1'
#
loop_
_entity.id
_entity.type
_entity.pdbx_description
1 polymer ?
#
loop_
_entity_poly.entity_id
_entity_poly.type
_entity_poly.pdbx_seq_one_letter_code
_entity_poly.pdbx_strand_id
1 'polypeptide(L)'
;VTVIVTESLSKRFPRVTALDRLSLDIGPGVTGLVGANGAGKSTLIKILLGLSPASEGRAAVLGLDVATSGAEIRERVGYMPEHDCLPPDVSATEFVVHMARMSGLPPTAARERTADTLRHVGLYEERYRPIGGYSTGMKQRVKLAQALVHDPQLVLLDEPTNGLDPVGRDEMLGLIRRIHTDFGISVLVTSHLLGELERTCDHVVVIDGGSLLRSSSTKDFTQATATLAVEVTDSDTHPDGTAALRTALSAAGVRIHEGTEEGLPGAGHILLLEAAGEETYDTVRDTVADLGLGLVRMEQRRHHIAEVFRPAAAGAADDGGHDGTRAGDGRDDETGTATPAGREVQAR
;
A
#
# COMPACT_ATOMS: atom_id res chain seq x y z
N VAL A 1 -5.18 17.22 -16.75
CA VAL A 1 -6.22 16.32 -17.26
C VAL A 1 -6.35 15.17 -16.26
N THR A 2 -7.53 14.98 -15.68
CA THR A 2 -7.77 13.91 -14.70
C THR A 2 -7.99 12.57 -15.42
N VAL A 3 -7.41 11.48 -14.88
CA VAL A 3 -7.50 10.12 -15.44
C VAL A 3 -8.61 9.32 -14.78
N ILE A 4 -8.74 9.42 -13.45
CA ILE A 4 -9.79 8.76 -12.66
C ILE A 4 -10.41 9.79 -11.72
N VAL A 5 -11.74 9.88 -11.73
CA VAL A 5 -12.52 10.68 -10.77
C VAL A 5 -13.55 9.80 -10.09
N THR A 6 -13.68 9.91 -8.79
CA THR A 6 -14.81 9.34 -8.06
C THR A 6 -15.43 10.41 -7.16
N GLU A 7 -16.76 10.43 -7.08
CA GLU A 7 -17.53 11.38 -6.26
C GLU A 7 -18.44 10.60 -5.33
N SER A 8 -18.14 10.61 -4.03
CA SER A 8 -18.89 9.92 -2.96
C SER A 8 -19.24 8.48 -3.33
N LEU A 9 -18.29 7.79 -3.99
CA LEU A 9 -18.48 6.43 -4.50
C LEU A 9 -18.66 5.44 -3.37
N SER A 10 -19.79 4.73 -3.35
CA SER A 10 -20.06 3.70 -2.35
C SER A 10 -20.40 2.37 -3.00
N LYS A 11 -19.95 1.28 -2.37
CA LYS A 11 -20.29 -0.09 -2.76
C LYS A 11 -20.65 -0.90 -1.54
N ARG A 12 -21.90 -1.34 -1.50
CA ARG A 12 -22.42 -2.18 -0.43
C ARG A 12 -22.73 -3.57 -0.96
N PHE A 13 -22.30 -4.58 -0.24
CA PHE A 13 -22.69 -5.96 -0.40
C PHE A 13 -23.59 -6.35 0.80
N PRO A 14 -24.33 -7.45 0.77
CA PRO A 14 -25.31 -7.77 1.81
C PRO A 14 -24.76 -7.79 3.25
N ARG A 15 -23.45 -8.00 3.42
CA ARG A 15 -22.81 -8.12 4.75
C ARG A 15 -21.67 -7.14 4.97
N VAL A 16 -21.25 -6.36 3.95
CA VAL A 16 -20.06 -5.54 4.01
C VAL A 16 -20.23 -4.30 3.14
N THR A 17 -19.84 -3.13 3.66
CA THR A 17 -19.60 -1.93 2.87
C THR A 17 -18.15 -1.96 2.42
N ALA A 18 -17.93 -2.20 1.14
CA ALA A 18 -16.59 -2.33 0.57
C ALA A 18 -15.99 -0.97 0.19
N LEU A 19 -16.82 0.02 -0.15
CA LEU A 19 -16.44 1.41 -0.36
C LEU A 19 -17.49 2.30 0.30
N ASP A 20 -17.05 3.32 1.03
CA ASP A 20 -17.92 4.29 1.72
C ASP A 20 -17.55 5.72 1.33
N ARG A 21 -18.38 6.34 0.47
CA ARG A 21 -18.27 7.72 0.00
C ARG A 21 -16.86 8.12 -0.47
N LEU A 22 -16.18 7.22 -1.16
CA LEU A 22 -14.83 7.42 -1.64
C LEU A 22 -14.80 8.48 -2.75
N SER A 23 -14.12 9.61 -2.51
CA SER A 23 -13.90 10.67 -3.49
C SER A 23 -12.43 10.80 -3.80
N LEU A 24 -12.06 10.60 -5.08
CA LEU A 24 -10.69 10.62 -5.58
C LEU A 24 -10.61 11.46 -6.85
N ASP A 25 -9.47 12.12 -7.02
CA ASP A 25 -9.05 12.77 -8.27
C ASP A 25 -7.62 12.33 -8.57
N ILE A 26 -7.44 11.47 -9.58
CA ILE A 26 -6.15 10.91 -9.96
C ILE A 26 -5.77 11.45 -11.32
N GLY A 27 -4.64 12.15 -11.37
CA GLY A 27 -4.03 12.68 -12.59
C GLY A 27 -3.22 11.63 -13.35
N PRO A 28 -2.55 12.04 -14.46
CA PRO A 28 -1.62 11.19 -15.19
C PRO A 28 -0.38 10.89 -14.33
N GLY A 29 0.29 9.78 -14.61
CA GLY A 29 1.45 9.31 -13.87
C GLY A 29 1.28 7.91 -13.33
N VAL A 30 2.15 7.53 -12.41
CA VAL A 30 2.05 6.29 -11.65
C VAL A 30 1.47 6.58 -10.28
N THR A 31 0.26 6.09 -10.02
CA THR A 31 -0.43 6.24 -8.74
C THR A 31 -0.48 4.91 -8.01
N GLY A 32 -0.02 4.90 -6.76
CA GLY A 32 -0.15 3.76 -5.85
C GLY A 32 -1.45 3.83 -5.05
N LEU A 33 -2.23 2.76 -5.07
CA LEU A 33 -3.42 2.58 -4.22
C LEU A 33 -3.10 1.58 -3.11
N VAL A 34 -2.97 2.09 -1.90
CA VAL A 34 -2.53 1.32 -0.74
C VAL A 34 -3.67 1.08 0.23
N GLY A 35 -3.67 -0.09 0.82
CA GLY A 35 -4.62 -0.46 1.86
C GLY A 35 -4.46 -1.91 2.27
N ALA A 36 -4.93 -2.25 3.46
CA ALA A 36 -4.95 -3.62 3.95
C ALA A 36 -5.80 -4.54 3.03
N ASN A 37 -5.67 -5.85 3.21
CA ASN A 37 -6.56 -6.79 2.55
C ASN A 37 -8.00 -6.56 3.01
N GLY A 38 -8.91 -6.42 2.05
CA GLY A 38 -10.30 -6.06 2.34
C GLY A 38 -10.58 -4.54 2.38
N ALA A 39 -9.59 -3.66 2.23
CA ALA A 39 -9.78 -2.20 2.22
C ALA A 39 -10.60 -1.66 1.04
N GLY A 40 -10.96 -2.49 0.06
CA GLY A 40 -11.79 -2.08 -1.08
C GLY A 40 -11.05 -1.88 -2.41
N LYS A 41 -9.71 -2.08 -2.47
CA LYS A 41 -8.88 -1.86 -3.67
C LYS A 41 -9.40 -2.55 -4.93
N SER A 42 -9.54 -3.87 -4.90
CA SER A 42 -10.04 -4.66 -6.04
C SER A 42 -11.52 -4.36 -6.36
N THR A 43 -12.31 -3.95 -5.36
CA THR A 43 -13.69 -3.49 -5.57
C THR A 43 -13.72 -2.18 -6.35
N LEU A 44 -12.87 -1.23 -6.01
CA LEU A 44 -12.71 0.00 -6.76
C LEU A 44 -12.32 -0.28 -8.21
N ILE A 45 -11.28 -1.10 -8.44
CA ILE A 45 -10.86 -1.50 -9.80
C ILE A 45 -12.02 -2.10 -10.59
N LYS A 46 -12.79 -3.01 -10.01
CA LYS A 46 -13.95 -3.63 -10.69
C LYS A 46 -15.03 -2.61 -11.07
N ILE A 47 -15.24 -1.59 -10.24
CA ILE A 47 -16.17 -0.51 -10.56
C ILE A 47 -15.61 0.34 -11.69
N LEU A 48 -14.34 0.77 -11.62
CA LEU A 48 -13.69 1.59 -12.64
C LEU A 48 -13.68 0.91 -14.04
N LEU A 49 -13.64 -0.43 -14.07
CA LEU A 49 -13.76 -1.22 -15.30
C LEU A 49 -15.22 -1.43 -15.76
N GLY A 50 -16.22 -0.93 -15.01
CA GLY A 50 -17.62 -1.20 -15.31
C GLY A 50 -18.05 -2.67 -15.14
N LEU A 51 -17.27 -3.46 -14.37
CA LEU A 51 -17.56 -4.88 -14.08
C LEU A 51 -18.50 -5.06 -12.90
N SER A 52 -18.63 -4.04 -12.04
CA SER A 52 -19.52 -4.03 -10.89
C SER A 52 -20.16 -2.65 -10.75
N PRO A 53 -21.50 -2.53 -10.69
CA PRO A 53 -22.12 -1.22 -10.51
C PRO A 53 -21.83 -0.68 -9.11
N ALA A 54 -21.67 0.65 -8.99
CA ALA A 54 -21.67 1.33 -7.72
C ALA A 54 -23.05 1.23 -7.05
N SER A 55 -23.09 1.30 -5.71
CA SER A 55 -24.35 1.40 -4.97
C SER A 55 -24.84 2.86 -4.90
N GLU A 56 -23.91 3.81 -4.75
CA GLU A 56 -24.14 5.25 -4.71
C GLU A 56 -22.92 5.98 -5.25
N GLY A 57 -23.09 7.26 -5.60
CA GLY A 57 -22.02 8.10 -6.11
C GLY A 57 -21.76 7.90 -7.60
N ARG A 58 -20.64 8.44 -8.09
CA ARG A 58 -20.25 8.41 -9.51
C ARG A 58 -18.78 8.09 -9.65
N ALA A 59 -18.42 7.52 -10.80
CA ALA A 59 -17.04 7.34 -11.20
C ALA A 59 -16.88 7.62 -12.69
N ALA A 60 -15.76 8.24 -13.06
CA ALA A 60 -15.37 8.46 -14.44
C ALA A 60 -13.91 8.02 -14.64
N VAL A 61 -13.62 7.45 -15.81
CA VAL A 61 -12.29 7.01 -16.23
C VAL A 61 -12.01 7.60 -17.60
N LEU A 62 -10.90 8.30 -17.76
CA LEU A 62 -10.52 8.99 -19.01
C LEU A 62 -11.64 9.92 -19.54
N GLY A 63 -12.39 10.55 -18.60
CA GLY A 63 -13.53 11.42 -18.92
C GLY A 63 -14.81 10.68 -19.27
N LEU A 64 -14.84 9.35 -19.26
CA LEU A 64 -16.01 8.52 -19.57
C LEU A 64 -16.71 8.08 -18.28
N ASP A 65 -18.03 8.23 -18.22
CA ASP A 65 -18.83 7.77 -17.08
C ASP A 65 -18.88 6.24 -17.05
N VAL A 66 -18.50 5.67 -15.89
CA VAL A 66 -18.37 4.21 -15.72
C VAL A 66 -19.71 3.48 -15.83
N ALA A 67 -20.83 4.13 -15.45
CA ALA A 67 -22.13 3.49 -15.46
C ALA A 67 -22.67 3.31 -16.87
N THR A 68 -22.29 4.18 -17.81
CA THR A 68 -22.83 4.20 -19.17
C THR A 68 -21.83 3.76 -20.22
N SER A 69 -20.52 3.94 -20.00
CA SER A 69 -19.48 3.77 -21.02
C SER A 69 -18.49 2.64 -20.69
N GLY A 70 -18.90 1.64 -19.90
CA GLY A 70 -17.99 0.57 -19.44
C GLY A 70 -17.30 -0.21 -20.57
N ALA A 71 -17.92 -0.39 -21.73
CA ALA A 71 -17.30 -1.05 -22.89
C ALA A 71 -16.17 -0.19 -23.48
N GLU A 72 -16.43 1.10 -23.70
CA GLU A 72 -15.46 2.04 -24.25
C GLU A 72 -14.28 2.27 -23.28
N ILE A 73 -14.53 2.25 -21.97
CA ILE A 73 -13.47 2.29 -20.94
C ILE A 73 -12.56 1.08 -21.11
N ARG A 74 -13.10 -0.14 -21.20
CA ARG A 74 -12.28 -1.37 -21.35
C ARG A 74 -11.48 -1.45 -22.66
N GLU A 75 -11.87 -0.75 -23.68
CA GLU A 75 -11.07 -0.60 -24.92
C GLU A 75 -9.82 0.25 -24.71
N ARG A 76 -9.85 1.18 -23.74
CA ARG A 76 -8.77 2.14 -23.47
C ARG A 76 -7.98 1.83 -22.20
N VAL A 77 -8.43 0.83 -21.42
CA VAL A 77 -7.86 0.48 -20.12
C VAL A 77 -7.34 -0.95 -20.13
N GLY A 78 -6.08 -1.13 -19.77
CA GLY A 78 -5.50 -2.43 -19.51
C GLY A 78 -5.75 -2.88 -18.06
N TYR A 79 -5.95 -4.17 -17.85
CA TYR A 79 -6.15 -4.71 -16.51
C TYR A 79 -5.30 -5.95 -16.26
N MET A 80 -4.54 -5.92 -15.18
CA MET A 80 -3.79 -7.05 -14.66
C MET A 80 -4.41 -7.51 -13.34
N PRO A 81 -5.09 -8.67 -13.29
CA PRO A 81 -5.72 -9.16 -12.07
C PRO A 81 -4.70 -9.74 -11.10
N GLU A 82 -5.01 -9.70 -9.79
CA GLU A 82 -4.20 -10.32 -8.74
C GLU A 82 -4.07 -11.84 -8.94
N HIS A 83 -5.20 -12.53 -9.13
CA HIS A 83 -5.23 -13.99 -9.21
C HIS A 83 -4.63 -14.53 -10.51
N ASP A 84 -4.16 -15.78 -10.44
CA ASP A 84 -3.67 -16.48 -11.64
C ASP A 84 -4.85 -16.80 -12.58
N CYS A 85 -4.76 -16.27 -13.79
CA CYS A 85 -5.75 -16.43 -14.84
C CYS A 85 -5.13 -16.99 -16.14
N LEU A 86 -3.89 -17.47 -16.06
CA LEU A 86 -3.11 -17.87 -17.23
C LEU A 86 -3.34 -19.35 -17.56
N PRO A 87 -3.68 -19.69 -18.81
CA PRO A 87 -3.79 -21.09 -19.24
C PRO A 87 -2.41 -21.74 -19.27
N PRO A 88 -2.22 -22.90 -18.58
CA PRO A 88 -0.89 -23.51 -18.44
C PRO A 88 -0.35 -24.14 -19.72
N ASP A 89 -1.26 -24.58 -20.62
CA ASP A 89 -0.93 -25.43 -21.77
C ASP A 89 -0.58 -24.66 -23.04
N VAL A 90 -0.69 -23.32 -23.03
CA VAL A 90 -0.37 -22.46 -24.17
C VAL A 90 0.89 -21.64 -23.88
N SER A 91 1.55 -21.20 -24.94
CA SER A 91 2.70 -20.29 -24.83
C SER A 91 2.25 -18.85 -24.53
N ALA A 92 3.17 -18.03 -23.99
CA ALA A 92 2.91 -16.61 -23.77
C ALA A 92 2.55 -15.88 -25.07
N THR A 93 3.18 -16.25 -26.20
CA THR A 93 2.85 -15.70 -27.51
C THR A 93 1.41 -16.00 -27.90
N GLU A 94 0.99 -17.27 -27.82
CA GLU A 94 -0.38 -17.67 -28.19
C GLU A 94 -1.42 -16.97 -27.31
N PHE A 95 -1.19 -16.94 -26.00
CA PHE A 95 -2.08 -16.29 -25.06
C PHE A 95 -2.20 -14.79 -25.33
N VAL A 96 -1.09 -14.05 -25.45
CA VAL A 96 -1.12 -12.59 -25.62
C VAL A 96 -1.63 -12.21 -27.02
N VAL A 97 -1.33 -12.99 -28.09
CA VAL A 97 -1.96 -12.80 -29.41
C VAL A 97 -3.48 -12.97 -29.32
N HIS A 98 -3.96 -13.98 -28.58
CA HIS A 98 -5.38 -14.19 -28.38
C HIS A 98 -6.03 -12.97 -27.70
N MET A 99 -5.42 -12.46 -26.63
CA MET A 99 -5.90 -11.27 -25.92
C MET A 99 -5.90 -10.02 -26.81
N ALA A 100 -4.84 -9.81 -27.60
CA ALA A 100 -4.77 -8.72 -28.57
C ALA A 100 -5.92 -8.78 -29.59
N ARG A 101 -6.23 -9.98 -30.10
CA ARG A 101 -7.35 -10.18 -31.03
C ARG A 101 -8.71 -9.96 -30.36
N MET A 102 -8.88 -10.38 -29.11
CA MET A 102 -10.09 -10.10 -28.32
C MET A 102 -10.31 -8.61 -28.10
N SER A 103 -9.22 -7.83 -28.04
CA SER A 103 -9.25 -6.36 -27.97
C SER A 103 -9.42 -5.69 -29.35
N GLY A 104 -9.71 -6.45 -30.42
CA GLY A 104 -10.04 -5.92 -31.74
C GLY A 104 -8.86 -5.76 -32.70
N LEU A 105 -7.62 -6.15 -32.34
CA LEU A 105 -6.48 -6.03 -33.24
C LEU A 105 -6.57 -7.03 -34.41
N PRO A 106 -6.28 -6.60 -35.66
CA PRO A 106 -6.15 -7.51 -36.80
C PRO A 106 -5.05 -8.56 -36.56
N PRO A 107 -5.13 -9.76 -37.16
CA PRO A 107 -4.21 -10.87 -36.87
C PRO A 107 -2.72 -10.54 -37.02
N THR A 108 -2.36 -9.73 -38.03
CA THR A 108 -0.95 -9.32 -38.25
C THR A 108 -0.50 -8.38 -37.17
N ALA A 109 -1.25 -7.31 -36.91
CA ALA A 109 -0.96 -6.34 -35.86
C ALA A 109 -0.91 -6.98 -34.45
N ALA A 110 -1.81 -7.94 -34.17
CA ALA A 110 -1.83 -8.69 -32.93
C ALA A 110 -0.51 -9.46 -32.70
N ARG A 111 0.05 -10.09 -33.74
CA ARG A 111 1.34 -10.82 -33.66
C ARG A 111 2.52 -9.86 -33.44
N GLU A 112 2.59 -8.78 -34.20
CA GLU A 112 3.64 -7.77 -34.12
C GLU A 112 3.65 -7.12 -32.73
N ARG A 113 2.47 -6.62 -32.29
CA ARG A 113 2.31 -6.03 -30.95
C ARG A 113 2.67 -7.00 -29.83
N THR A 114 2.25 -8.26 -29.94
CA THR A 114 2.59 -9.30 -28.98
C THR A 114 4.09 -9.49 -28.87
N ALA A 115 4.81 -9.59 -30.00
CA ALA A 115 6.25 -9.79 -30.00
C ALA A 115 6.98 -8.61 -29.31
N ASP A 116 6.55 -7.38 -29.62
CA ASP A 116 7.12 -6.17 -29.01
C ASP A 116 6.77 -6.08 -27.52
N THR A 117 5.53 -6.33 -27.13
CA THR A 117 5.10 -6.27 -25.73
C THR A 117 5.84 -7.32 -24.90
N LEU A 118 5.97 -8.57 -25.36
CA LEU A 118 6.71 -9.61 -24.67
C LEU A 118 8.20 -9.28 -24.54
N ARG A 119 8.78 -8.58 -25.52
CA ARG A 119 10.16 -8.07 -25.42
C ARG A 119 10.27 -7.00 -24.32
N HIS A 120 9.33 -6.04 -24.28
CA HIS A 120 9.33 -4.97 -23.28
C HIS A 120 9.19 -5.49 -21.85
N VAL A 121 8.38 -6.53 -21.62
CA VAL A 121 8.25 -7.15 -20.30
C VAL A 121 9.37 -8.15 -19.97
N GLY A 122 10.35 -8.36 -20.90
CA GLY A 122 11.52 -9.21 -20.67
C GLY A 122 11.23 -10.71 -20.78
N LEU A 123 10.31 -11.12 -21.67
CA LEU A 123 9.95 -12.51 -21.95
C LEU A 123 10.29 -12.93 -23.40
N TYR A 124 11.25 -12.25 -24.03
CA TYR A 124 11.56 -12.50 -25.45
C TYR A 124 12.01 -13.93 -25.75
N GLU A 125 12.90 -14.47 -24.93
CA GLU A 125 13.46 -15.81 -25.13
C GLU A 125 12.45 -16.92 -24.77
N GLU A 126 11.66 -16.72 -23.72
CA GLU A 126 10.75 -17.72 -23.17
C GLU A 126 9.38 -17.76 -23.83
N ARG A 127 9.06 -16.77 -24.67
CA ARG A 127 7.70 -16.52 -25.20
C ARG A 127 7.01 -17.69 -25.89
N TYR A 128 7.79 -18.69 -26.36
CA TYR A 128 7.25 -19.87 -27.03
C TYR A 128 7.11 -21.10 -26.12
N ARG A 129 7.57 -21.00 -24.87
CA ARG A 129 7.42 -22.08 -23.89
C ARG A 129 6.03 -22.05 -23.28
N PRO A 130 5.43 -23.21 -22.91
CA PRO A 130 4.17 -23.28 -22.18
C PRO A 130 4.24 -22.50 -20.85
N ILE A 131 3.19 -21.73 -20.56
CA ILE A 131 3.10 -20.88 -19.35
C ILE A 131 3.11 -21.69 -18.06
N GLY A 132 2.66 -22.96 -18.09
CA GLY A 132 2.67 -23.84 -16.93
C GLY A 132 4.07 -24.04 -16.32
N GLY A 133 5.13 -23.95 -17.15
CA GLY A 133 6.53 -24.06 -16.72
C GLY A 133 7.18 -22.72 -16.32
N TYR A 134 6.43 -21.63 -16.21
CA TYR A 134 6.96 -20.31 -15.86
C TYR A 134 7.08 -20.13 -14.34
N SER A 135 8.10 -19.37 -13.92
CA SER A 135 8.19 -18.86 -12.55
C SER A 135 7.06 -17.88 -12.27
N THR A 136 6.80 -17.58 -10.99
CA THR A 136 5.82 -16.57 -10.60
C THR A 136 6.11 -15.21 -11.26
N GLY A 137 7.37 -14.78 -11.28
CA GLY A 137 7.77 -13.53 -11.93
C GLY A 137 7.51 -13.52 -13.43
N MET A 138 7.77 -14.62 -14.14
CA MET A 138 7.44 -14.76 -15.55
C MET A 138 5.93 -14.72 -15.79
N LYS A 139 5.13 -15.35 -14.94
CA LYS A 139 3.66 -15.29 -15.02
C LYS A 139 3.13 -13.88 -14.80
N GLN A 140 3.66 -13.14 -13.83
CA GLN A 140 3.30 -11.73 -13.61
C GLN A 140 3.64 -10.87 -14.84
N ARG A 141 4.78 -11.11 -15.49
CA ARG A 141 5.17 -10.42 -16.73
C ARG A 141 4.24 -10.76 -17.90
N VAL A 142 3.74 -12.01 -18.01
CA VAL A 142 2.70 -12.36 -19.02
C VAL A 142 1.40 -11.61 -18.75
N LYS A 143 0.95 -11.55 -17.49
CA LYS A 143 -0.26 -10.80 -17.10
C LYS A 143 -0.10 -9.31 -17.41
N LEU A 144 1.08 -8.75 -17.18
CA LEU A 144 1.39 -7.37 -17.55
C LEU A 144 1.36 -7.18 -19.07
N ALA A 145 1.94 -8.09 -19.85
CA ALA A 145 1.89 -8.05 -21.31
C ALA A 145 0.46 -8.11 -21.84
N GLN A 146 -0.40 -8.94 -21.28
CA GLN A 146 -1.83 -8.99 -21.58
C GLN A 146 -2.50 -7.62 -21.38
N ALA A 147 -2.17 -6.92 -20.28
CA ALA A 147 -2.76 -5.62 -19.97
C ALA A 147 -2.29 -4.50 -20.91
N LEU A 148 -1.14 -4.67 -21.57
CA LEU A 148 -0.49 -3.65 -22.40
C LEU A 148 -0.71 -3.82 -23.91
N VAL A 149 -0.99 -5.05 -24.37
CA VAL A 149 -0.90 -5.42 -25.79
C VAL A 149 -1.80 -4.60 -26.73
N HIS A 150 -2.92 -4.08 -26.24
CA HIS A 150 -3.87 -3.28 -27.01
C HIS A 150 -3.64 -1.76 -26.97
N ASP A 151 -2.49 -1.33 -26.45
CA ASP A 151 -2.07 0.08 -26.35
C ASP A 151 -3.01 0.96 -25.52
N PRO A 152 -3.23 0.62 -24.24
CA PRO A 152 -4.15 1.35 -23.40
C PRO A 152 -3.62 2.74 -23.02
N GLN A 153 -4.52 3.66 -22.61
CA GLN A 153 -4.18 4.97 -22.06
C GLN A 153 -3.99 4.92 -20.54
N LEU A 154 -4.58 3.92 -19.89
CA LEU A 154 -4.49 3.65 -18.45
C LEU A 154 -4.34 2.15 -18.22
N VAL A 155 -3.50 1.78 -17.26
CA VAL A 155 -3.37 0.39 -16.80
C VAL A 155 -3.68 0.29 -15.32
N LEU A 156 -4.56 -0.66 -14.96
CA LEU A 156 -4.93 -0.99 -13.59
C LEU A 156 -4.23 -2.31 -13.23
N LEU A 157 -3.32 -2.26 -12.25
CA LEU A 157 -2.50 -3.40 -11.82
C LEU A 157 -2.89 -3.79 -10.40
N ASP A 158 -3.51 -4.96 -10.25
CA ASP A 158 -3.97 -5.45 -8.94
C ASP A 158 -2.91 -6.38 -8.33
N GLU A 159 -2.17 -5.87 -7.31
CA GLU A 159 -1.09 -6.56 -6.59
C GLU A 159 -0.02 -7.20 -7.51
N PRO A 160 0.60 -6.45 -8.44
CA PRO A 160 1.50 -7.02 -9.45
C PRO A 160 2.78 -7.63 -8.89
N THR A 161 3.18 -7.27 -7.67
CA THR A 161 4.37 -7.77 -6.96
C THR A 161 4.08 -8.96 -6.05
N ASN A 162 2.81 -9.38 -5.96
CA ASN A 162 2.42 -10.48 -5.07
C ASN A 162 3.10 -11.79 -5.47
N GLY A 163 3.67 -12.48 -4.47
CA GLY A 163 4.38 -13.75 -4.66
C GLY A 163 5.77 -13.65 -5.29
N LEU A 164 6.31 -12.44 -5.47
CA LEU A 164 7.67 -12.21 -5.96
C LEU A 164 8.67 -12.15 -4.81
N ASP A 165 9.89 -12.61 -5.08
CA ASP A 165 11.05 -12.35 -4.23
C ASP A 165 11.46 -10.86 -4.31
N PRO A 166 12.31 -10.35 -3.41
CA PRO A 166 12.69 -8.93 -3.40
C PRO A 166 13.26 -8.43 -4.72
N VAL A 167 14.07 -9.22 -5.41
CA VAL A 167 14.66 -8.86 -6.71
C VAL A 167 13.59 -8.77 -7.79
N GLY A 168 12.72 -9.77 -7.88
CA GLY A 168 11.60 -9.78 -8.82
C GLY A 168 10.61 -8.65 -8.60
N ARG A 169 10.43 -8.20 -7.34
CA ARG A 169 9.62 -7.02 -7.02
C ARG A 169 10.24 -5.75 -7.58
N ASP A 170 11.52 -5.50 -7.31
CA ASP A 170 12.22 -4.30 -7.80
C ASP A 170 12.23 -4.28 -9.34
N GLU A 171 12.41 -5.43 -10.00
CA GLU A 171 12.32 -5.53 -11.45
C GLU A 171 10.89 -5.21 -11.98
N MET A 172 9.85 -5.72 -11.31
CA MET A 172 8.46 -5.46 -11.70
C MET A 172 8.11 -3.99 -11.50
N LEU A 173 8.50 -3.38 -10.39
CA LEU A 173 8.31 -1.95 -10.14
C LEU A 173 9.07 -1.09 -11.15
N GLY A 174 10.28 -1.49 -11.55
CA GLY A 174 11.03 -0.87 -12.63
C GLY A 174 10.31 -0.96 -13.98
N LEU A 175 9.68 -2.10 -14.30
CA LEU A 175 8.82 -2.26 -15.48
C LEU A 175 7.62 -1.31 -15.43
N ILE A 176 6.91 -1.25 -14.30
CA ILE A 176 5.75 -0.38 -14.10
C ILE A 176 6.14 1.10 -14.32
N ARG A 177 7.29 1.53 -13.78
CA ARG A 177 7.75 2.90 -14.00
C ARG A 177 8.02 3.19 -15.48
N ARG A 178 8.66 2.26 -16.21
CA ARG A 178 8.94 2.40 -17.65
C ARG A 178 7.68 2.48 -18.49
N ILE A 179 6.61 1.80 -18.13
CA ILE A 179 5.31 1.91 -18.84
C ILE A 179 4.86 3.37 -18.90
N HIS A 180 5.02 4.11 -17.82
CA HIS A 180 4.69 5.54 -17.82
C HIS A 180 5.76 6.37 -18.54
N THR A 181 7.04 6.20 -18.20
CA THR A 181 8.11 7.07 -18.71
C THR A 181 8.36 6.92 -20.21
N ASP A 182 8.27 5.69 -20.74
CA ASP A 182 8.63 5.38 -22.12
C ASP A 182 7.42 5.44 -23.07
N PHE A 183 6.21 5.15 -22.55
CA PHE A 183 5.00 5.06 -23.38
C PHE A 183 3.92 6.10 -23.02
N GLY A 184 4.10 6.87 -21.95
CA GLY A 184 3.12 7.88 -21.51
C GLY A 184 1.82 7.30 -20.93
N ILE A 185 1.76 5.99 -20.70
CA ILE A 185 0.59 5.31 -20.18
C ILE A 185 0.45 5.63 -18.69
N SER A 186 -0.74 6.04 -18.24
CA SER A 186 -1.02 6.21 -16.83
C SER A 186 -1.20 4.87 -16.13
N VAL A 187 -0.76 4.77 -14.87
CA VAL A 187 -0.81 3.50 -14.12
C VAL A 187 -1.45 3.73 -12.76
N LEU A 188 -2.43 2.89 -12.42
CA LEU A 188 -2.90 2.70 -11.05
C LEU A 188 -2.44 1.31 -10.58
N VAL A 189 -1.56 1.27 -9.59
CA VAL A 189 -1.04 0.03 -9.03
C VAL A 189 -1.50 -0.14 -7.60
N THR A 190 -2.12 -1.30 -7.28
CA THR A 190 -2.46 -1.62 -5.89
C THR A 190 -1.32 -2.38 -5.22
N SER A 191 -1.12 -2.11 -3.95
CA SER A 191 -0.23 -2.88 -3.08
C SER A 191 -0.70 -2.77 -1.62
N HIS A 192 -0.39 -3.77 -0.84
CA HIS A 192 -0.48 -3.71 0.62
C HIS A 192 0.87 -3.33 1.25
N LEU A 193 1.95 -3.23 0.45
CA LEU A 193 3.32 -2.89 0.85
C LEU A 193 3.66 -1.47 0.38
N LEU A 194 3.58 -0.55 1.29
CA LEU A 194 3.69 0.86 1.03
C LEU A 194 5.09 1.30 0.60
N GLY A 195 6.15 0.79 1.25
CA GLY A 195 7.54 1.12 0.92
C GLY A 195 7.96 0.78 -0.52
N GLU A 196 7.23 -0.15 -1.17
CA GLU A 196 7.46 -0.46 -2.58
C GLU A 196 6.98 0.68 -3.50
N LEU A 197 5.84 1.29 -3.16
CA LEU A 197 5.21 2.32 -3.98
C LEU A 197 5.86 3.69 -3.82
N GLU A 198 6.46 3.99 -2.67
CA GLU A 198 7.15 5.26 -2.42
C GLU A 198 8.22 5.57 -3.47
N ARG A 199 8.95 4.54 -3.92
CA ARG A 199 10.04 4.70 -4.90
C ARG A 199 9.58 4.72 -6.36
N THR A 200 8.37 4.23 -6.62
CA THR A 200 7.88 3.97 -7.99
C THR A 200 6.78 4.94 -8.40
N CYS A 201 5.94 5.36 -7.46
CA CYS A 201 4.77 6.18 -7.75
C CYS A 201 5.06 7.68 -7.66
N ASP A 202 4.31 8.46 -8.43
CA ASP A 202 4.29 9.93 -8.37
C ASP A 202 3.29 10.42 -7.33
N HIS A 203 2.23 9.61 -7.10
CA HIS A 203 1.14 9.89 -6.19
C HIS A 203 0.73 8.62 -5.43
N VAL A 204 0.30 8.77 -4.18
CA VAL A 204 -0.17 7.66 -3.35
C VAL A 204 -1.52 8.00 -2.76
N VAL A 205 -2.44 7.05 -2.89
CA VAL A 205 -3.78 7.05 -2.29
C VAL A 205 -3.85 5.95 -1.27
N VAL A 206 -4.18 6.29 -0.04
CA VAL A 206 -4.32 5.34 1.07
C VAL A 206 -5.79 5.18 1.40
N ILE A 207 -6.28 3.94 1.36
CA ILE A 207 -7.66 3.60 1.72
C ILE A 207 -7.69 2.58 2.85
N ASP A 208 -8.65 2.73 3.75
CA ASP A 208 -8.94 1.76 4.80
C ASP A 208 -10.44 1.66 5.03
N GLY A 209 -10.95 0.43 5.26
CA GLY A 209 -12.38 0.19 5.45
C GLY A 209 -13.28 0.79 4.36
N GLY A 210 -12.79 0.93 3.14
CA GLY A 210 -13.52 1.53 2.01
C GLY A 210 -13.51 3.05 1.94
N SER A 211 -12.85 3.73 2.87
CA SER A 211 -12.78 5.20 2.96
C SER A 211 -11.39 5.71 2.62
N LEU A 212 -11.31 6.93 2.08
CA LEU A 212 -10.06 7.62 1.84
C LEU A 212 -9.44 8.08 3.16
N LEU A 213 -8.23 7.62 3.47
CA LEU A 213 -7.45 8.14 4.58
C LEU A 213 -6.57 9.31 4.14
N ARG A 214 -5.87 9.15 3.03
CA ARG A 214 -4.94 10.17 2.51
C ARG A 214 -4.75 10.04 1.01
N SER A 215 -4.56 11.19 0.35
CA SER A 215 -4.17 11.28 -1.06
C SER A 215 -3.16 12.40 -1.17
N SER A 216 -1.93 12.10 -1.60
CA SER A 216 -0.87 13.10 -1.75
C SER A 216 0.23 12.65 -2.70
N SER A 217 1.03 13.61 -3.18
CA SER A 217 2.20 13.29 -3.99
C SER A 217 3.23 12.52 -3.17
N THR A 218 4.01 11.66 -3.81
CA THR A 218 5.09 10.91 -3.14
C THR A 218 6.14 11.87 -2.56
N LYS A 219 6.35 13.03 -3.21
CA LYS A 219 7.26 14.06 -2.71
C LYS A 219 6.80 14.63 -1.37
N ASP A 220 5.49 14.84 -1.18
CA ASP A 220 4.92 15.33 0.07
C ASP A 220 4.95 14.25 1.17
N PHE A 221 4.93 12.98 0.77
CA PHE A 221 5.10 11.86 1.69
C PHE A 221 6.56 11.66 2.11
N THR A 222 7.50 11.83 1.19
CA THR A 222 8.93 11.63 1.42
C THR A 222 9.64 12.91 1.83
N GLN A 223 8.94 14.05 1.91
CA GLN A 223 9.52 15.21 2.57
C GLN A 223 9.96 14.75 3.96
N ALA A 224 11.28 14.88 4.18
CA ALA A 224 11.87 14.63 5.46
C ALA A 224 11.00 15.36 6.50
N THR A 225 10.50 14.63 7.49
CA THR A 225 9.84 15.30 8.59
C THR A 225 10.84 16.31 9.12
N ALA A 226 10.33 17.45 9.55
CA ALA A 226 11.15 18.35 10.35
C ALA A 226 11.55 17.71 11.70
N THR A 227 11.67 16.36 11.74
CA THR A 227 11.98 15.59 12.95
C THR A 227 13.31 14.89 12.78
N LEU A 228 14.23 15.18 13.70
CA LEU A 228 15.54 14.57 13.82
C LEU A 228 15.50 13.54 14.97
N ALA A 229 15.85 12.29 14.67
CA ALA A 229 16.02 11.24 15.65
C ALA A 229 17.48 11.23 16.12
N VAL A 230 17.69 11.37 17.43
CA VAL A 230 19.01 11.39 18.06
C VAL A 230 19.08 10.32 19.14
N GLU A 231 20.13 9.50 19.09
CA GLU A 231 20.42 8.45 20.04
C GLU A 231 21.84 8.63 20.56
N VAL A 232 21.99 8.63 21.87
CA VAL A 232 23.29 8.83 22.55
C VAL A 232 23.57 7.72 23.54
N THR A 233 24.84 7.46 23.84
CA THR A 233 25.24 6.59 24.93
C THR A 233 25.29 7.36 26.23
N ASP A 234 25.11 6.64 27.31
CA ASP A 234 25.42 7.16 28.65
C ASP A 234 26.93 7.40 28.83
N SER A 235 27.28 8.24 29.78
CA SER A 235 28.67 8.49 30.15
C SER A 235 28.85 8.41 31.70
N ASP A 236 30.09 8.32 32.15
CA ASP A 236 30.39 8.28 33.58
C ASP A 236 29.88 9.52 34.35
N THR A 237 29.79 10.65 33.67
CA THR A 237 29.27 11.92 34.18
C THR A 237 27.77 12.05 34.08
N HIS A 238 27.15 11.35 33.11
CA HIS A 238 25.73 11.37 32.81
C HIS A 238 25.21 9.93 32.63
N PRO A 239 24.82 9.26 33.76
CA PRO A 239 24.30 7.88 33.69
C PRO A 239 22.98 7.72 32.95
N ASP A 240 22.26 8.82 32.66
CA ASP A 240 21.15 8.92 31.71
C ASP A 240 21.49 10.02 30.72
N GLY A 241 22.24 9.65 29.69
CA GLY A 241 22.68 10.55 28.65
C GLY A 241 21.53 11.17 27.87
N THR A 242 20.44 10.41 27.69
CA THR A 242 19.23 10.87 27.02
C THR A 242 18.54 12.00 27.78
N ALA A 243 18.38 11.86 29.10
CA ALA A 243 17.77 12.90 29.96
C ALA A 243 18.64 14.15 30.03
N ALA A 244 19.96 13.97 30.12
CA ALA A 244 20.92 15.08 30.11
C ALA A 244 20.86 15.87 28.79
N LEU A 245 20.87 15.15 27.66
CA LEU A 245 20.76 15.75 26.32
C LEU A 245 19.43 16.48 26.11
N ARG A 246 18.32 15.88 26.56
CA ARG A 246 16.99 16.49 26.53
C ARG A 246 16.98 17.84 27.26
N THR A 247 17.53 17.88 28.46
CA THR A 247 17.56 19.09 29.29
C THR A 247 18.38 20.19 28.63
N ALA A 248 19.57 19.85 28.12
CA ALA A 248 20.47 20.80 27.50
C ALA A 248 19.89 21.34 26.14
N LEU A 249 19.32 20.49 25.33
CA LEU A 249 18.71 20.92 24.06
C LEU A 249 17.46 21.78 24.28
N SER A 250 16.64 21.46 25.31
CA SER A 250 15.51 22.31 25.69
C SER A 250 15.97 23.69 26.15
N ALA A 251 17.08 23.79 26.91
CA ALA A 251 17.68 25.05 27.34
C ALA A 251 18.26 25.84 26.12
N ALA A 252 18.74 25.16 25.10
CA ALA A 252 19.18 25.76 23.83
C ALA A 252 18.03 26.16 22.87
N GLY A 253 16.76 25.96 23.29
CA GLY A 253 15.58 26.34 22.50
C GLY A 253 15.16 25.35 21.42
N VAL A 254 15.76 24.15 21.38
CA VAL A 254 15.36 23.07 20.47
C VAL A 254 14.07 22.46 20.98
N ARG A 255 13.05 22.38 20.11
CA ARG A 255 11.79 21.72 20.45
C ARG A 255 11.94 20.20 20.39
N ILE A 256 11.49 19.53 21.45
CA ILE A 256 11.54 18.07 21.59
C ILE A 256 10.11 17.55 21.53
N HIS A 257 9.86 16.55 20.68
CA HIS A 257 8.56 15.89 20.62
C HIS A 257 8.35 15.02 21.88
N GLU A 258 7.13 15.02 22.42
CA GLU A 258 6.75 14.11 23.48
C GLU A 258 6.65 12.68 22.93
N GLY A 259 7.57 11.83 23.35
CA GLY A 259 7.66 10.43 22.96
C GLY A 259 9.11 10.00 22.92
N THR A 260 9.43 8.93 23.63
CA THR A 260 10.71 8.24 23.54
C THR A 260 10.46 6.89 22.88
N GLU A 261 11.27 6.51 21.89
CA GLU A 261 11.28 5.17 21.34
C GLU A 261 12.43 4.37 21.96
N GLU A 262 12.27 3.04 22.03
CA GLU A 262 13.36 2.17 22.47
C GLU A 262 14.49 2.20 21.45
N GLY A 263 15.71 2.49 21.90
CA GLY A 263 16.93 2.47 21.12
C GLY A 263 17.47 1.06 20.89
N LEU A 264 18.65 0.98 20.30
CA LEU A 264 19.37 -0.29 20.13
C LEU A 264 19.74 -0.91 21.50
N PRO A 265 19.88 -2.25 21.61
CA PRO A 265 20.32 -2.88 22.85
C PRO A 265 21.65 -2.29 23.36
N GLY A 266 21.62 -1.66 24.54
CA GLY A 266 22.78 -1.01 25.16
C GLY A 266 22.94 0.47 24.87
N ALA A 267 22.04 1.09 24.14
CA ALA A 267 21.92 2.53 23.96
C ALA A 267 20.68 3.08 24.69
N GLY A 268 20.68 4.39 24.97
CA GLY A 268 19.54 5.07 25.63
C GLY A 268 18.31 5.17 24.74
N HIS A 269 17.31 5.90 25.19
CA HIS A 269 16.10 6.16 24.39
C HIS A 269 16.38 7.15 23.26
N ILE A 270 15.69 7.00 22.13
CA ILE A 270 15.78 7.92 20.99
C ILE A 270 15.02 9.20 21.31
N LEU A 271 15.69 10.35 21.21
CA LEU A 271 15.06 11.67 21.26
C LEU A 271 14.57 12.09 19.87
N LEU A 272 13.34 12.58 19.79
CA LEU A 272 12.76 13.14 18.57
C LEU A 272 12.73 14.67 18.70
N LEU A 273 13.47 15.35 17.82
CA LEU A 273 13.64 16.81 17.85
C LEU A 273 13.00 17.43 16.61
N GLU A 274 12.50 18.65 16.72
CA GLU A 274 12.09 19.45 15.56
C GLU A 274 13.35 19.98 14.85
N ALA A 275 13.61 19.53 13.61
CA ALA A 275 14.72 20.01 12.79
C ALA A 275 14.31 21.29 12.06
N ALA A 276 14.70 22.46 12.59
CA ALA A 276 14.41 23.76 12.00
C ALA A 276 15.38 24.16 10.85
N GLY A 277 16.43 23.37 10.59
CA GLY A 277 17.46 23.62 9.60
C GLY A 277 18.82 23.02 9.97
N GLU A 278 19.88 23.36 9.24
CA GLU A 278 21.24 22.88 9.49
C GLU A 278 21.75 23.28 10.89
N GLU A 279 21.32 24.42 11.40
CA GLU A 279 21.67 24.91 12.74
C GLU A 279 21.26 23.94 13.87
N THR A 280 20.14 23.18 13.68
CA THR A 280 19.73 22.18 14.66
C THR A 280 20.73 21.03 14.76
N TYR A 281 21.31 20.61 13.64
CA TYR A 281 22.32 19.54 13.61
C TYR A 281 23.59 19.96 14.33
N ASP A 282 24.03 21.21 14.13
CA ASP A 282 25.22 21.76 14.77
C ASP A 282 24.97 21.87 16.28
N THR A 283 23.83 22.42 16.70
CA THR A 283 23.43 22.50 18.12
C THR A 283 23.42 21.13 18.81
N VAL A 284 22.90 20.10 18.15
CA VAL A 284 22.88 18.74 18.69
C VAL A 284 24.30 18.19 18.86
N ARG A 285 25.16 18.33 17.82
CA ARG A 285 26.56 17.84 17.87
C ARG A 285 27.37 18.53 18.97
N ASP A 286 27.26 19.85 19.04
CA ASP A 286 27.97 20.64 20.06
C ASP A 286 27.49 20.28 21.46
N THR A 287 26.18 20.16 21.67
CA THR A 287 25.61 19.75 22.97
C THR A 287 26.06 18.35 23.40
N VAL A 288 26.07 17.39 22.45
CA VAL A 288 26.54 16.00 22.71
C VAL A 288 28.01 16.01 23.10
N ALA A 289 28.83 16.81 22.40
CA ALA A 289 30.25 16.95 22.69
C ALA A 289 30.52 17.61 24.05
N ASP A 290 29.79 18.69 24.37
CA ASP A 290 29.90 19.41 25.66
C ASP A 290 29.52 18.53 26.87
N LEU A 291 28.54 17.66 26.69
CA LEU A 291 28.12 16.67 27.71
C LEU A 291 29.03 15.43 27.80
N GLY A 292 29.97 15.29 26.86
CA GLY A 292 30.84 14.12 26.77
C GLY A 292 30.11 12.81 26.49
N LEU A 293 28.95 12.88 25.77
CA LEU A 293 28.17 11.73 25.40
C LEU A 293 28.65 11.16 24.06
N GLY A 294 28.47 9.85 23.85
CA GLY A 294 28.71 9.23 22.55
C GLY A 294 27.46 9.35 21.67
N LEU A 295 27.62 9.96 20.47
CA LEU A 295 26.55 10.00 19.47
C LEU A 295 26.47 8.66 18.74
N VAL A 296 25.38 7.91 18.96
CA VAL A 296 25.14 6.61 18.31
C VAL A 296 24.49 6.81 16.96
N ARG A 297 23.47 7.70 16.92
CA ARG A 297 22.65 7.92 15.72
C ARG A 297 22.15 9.35 15.70
N MET A 298 22.22 9.96 14.53
CA MET A 298 21.58 11.26 14.24
C MET A 298 21.07 11.20 12.80
N GLU A 299 19.77 11.04 12.63
CA GLU A 299 19.17 10.94 11.30
C GLU A 299 17.87 11.71 11.23
N GLN A 300 17.64 12.32 10.07
CA GLN A 300 16.36 12.94 9.80
C GLN A 300 15.33 11.83 9.54
N ARG A 301 14.28 11.81 10.37
CA ARG A 301 13.18 10.88 10.13
C ARG A 301 12.47 11.24 8.84
N ARG A 302 12.24 10.23 8.05
CA ARG A 302 11.26 10.28 6.97
C ARG A 302 9.98 9.66 7.50
N HIS A 303 8.85 10.32 7.35
CA HIS A 303 7.58 9.63 7.59
C HIS A 303 7.52 8.42 6.67
N HIS A 304 7.64 7.24 7.25
CA HIS A 304 7.17 6.06 6.55
C HIS A 304 5.64 6.13 6.58
N ILE A 305 5.02 6.02 5.41
CA ILE A 305 3.56 5.98 5.29
C ILE A 305 2.96 4.85 6.19
N ALA A 306 3.74 3.85 6.61
CA ALA A 306 3.36 2.83 7.61
C ALA A 306 2.89 3.43 8.96
N GLU A 307 3.31 4.65 9.32
CA GLU A 307 2.85 5.34 10.54
C GLU A 307 1.41 5.84 10.42
N VAL A 308 0.91 6.07 9.21
CA VAL A 308 -0.49 6.45 8.95
C VAL A 308 -1.47 5.32 9.32
N PHE A 309 -0.98 4.07 9.37
CA PHE A 309 -1.78 2.89 9.74
C PHE A 309 -1.76 2.56 11.24
N ARG A 310 -1.02 3.29 12.08
CA ARG A 310 -1.17 3.14 13.53
C ARG A 310 -2.51 3.78 13.92
N PRO A 311 -3.46 3.01 14.51
CA PRO A 311 -4.64 3.62 15.09
C PRO A 311 -4.15 4.63 16.13
N ALA A 312 -4.67 5.86 16.06
CA ALA A 312 -4.47 6.83 17.12
C ALA A 312 -4.83 6.13 18.43
N ALA A 313 -3.87 6.03 19.34
CA ALA A 313 -4.09 5.45 20.66
C ALA A 313 -5.34 6.12 21.23
N ALA A 314 -6.38 5.31 21.48
CA ALA A 314 -7.63 5.77 22.03
C ALA A 314 -7.31 6.62 23.28
N GLY A 315 -7.66 7.89 23.21
CA GLY A 315 -7.48 8.83 24.31
C GLY A 315 -8.01 8.20 25.58
N ALA A 316 -7.21 8.31 26.64
CA ALA A 316 -7.53 7.88 27.98
C ALA A 316 -8.96 8.33 28.33
N ALA A 317 -9.86 7.37 28.47
CA ALA A 317 -11.16 7.59 29.05
C ALA A 317 -10.93 7.91 30.54
N ASP A 318 -11.34 9.11 30.89
CA ASP A 318 -11.48 9.65 32.23
C ASP A 318 -12.20 8.64 33.14
N ASP A 319 -11.48 8.06 34.10
CA ASP A 319 -12.03 7.17 35.13
C ASP A 319 -12.50 8.03 36.31
N GLY A 320 -13.72 8.57 36.15
CA GLY A 320 -14.46 9.23 37.22
C GLY A 320 -15.09 8.21 38.15
N GLY A 321 -14.45 8.02 39.31
CA GLY A 321 -14.92 7.14 40.35
C GLY A 321 -16.36 7.37 40.77
N HIS A 322 -17.08 6.30 41.05
CA HIS A 322 -18.21 6.28 41.95
C HIS A 322 -18.16 5.08 42.88
N ASP A 323 -17.84 5.41 44.12
CA ASP A 323 -17.97 4.61 45.34
C ASP A 323 -19.45 4.28 45.62
N GLY A 324 -19.77 3.08 46.04
CA GLY A 324 -21.14 2.72 46.43
C GLY A 324 -21.38 1.26 46.85
N THR A 325 -20.88 0.94 48.06
CA THR A 325 -21.27 -0.18 48.96
C THR A 325 -22.67 -0.78 48.85
N ARG A 326 -22.73 -2.09 49.04
CA ARG A 326 -23.55 -3.01 49.93
C ARG A 326 -24.04 -4.25 49.20
N ALA A 327 -23.53 -5.42 49.61
CA ALA A 327 -24.02 -6.33 50.66
C ALA A 327 -25.28 -7.15 50.31
N GLY A 328 -25.12 -8.45 50.32
CA GLY A 328 -26.22 -9.34 50.75
C GLY A 328 -26.50 -10.56 49.90
N ASP A 329 -25.90 -11.66 50.28
CA ASP A 329 -26.60 -12.90 50.72
C ASP A 329 -27.30 -13.77 49.65
N GLY A 330 -26.84 -14.97 49.39
CA GLY A 330 -27.34 -16.21 50.02
C GLY A 330 -27.87 -17.22 49.03
N ARG A 331 -27.24 -18.40 49.02
CA ARG A 331 -27.81 -19.77 48.94
C ARG A 331 -28.14 -20.39 47.59
N ASP A 332 -27.31 -21.40 47.30
CA ASP A 332 -27.64 -22.86 47.18
C ASP A 332 -28.73 -23.23 46.16
N ASP A 333 -28.54 -24.13 45.21
CA ASP A 333 -28.50 -25.58 45.34
C ASP A 333 -28.42 -26.25 43.95
N GLU A 334 -27.56 -27.22 43.87
CA GLU A 334 -27.61 -28.60 43.39
C GLU A 334 -28.20 -29.00 42.00
N THR A 335 -27.37 -29.82 41.39
CA THR A 335 -27.67 -31.10 40.68
C THR A 335 -28.32 -30.99 39.30
N GLY A 336 -27.84 -31.70 38.31
CA GLY A 336 -27.30 -32.99 38.13
C GLY A 336 -27.22 -33.37 36.66
N THR A 337 -26.18 -34.06 36.37
CA THR A 337 -26.02 -35.23 35.49
C THR A 337 -26.81 -35.36 34.19
N ALA A 338 -26.13 -35.52 33.06
CA ALA A 338 -25.89 -36.79 32.36
C ALA A 338 -25.69 -36.62 30.86
N THR A 339 -24.54 -37.05 30.38
CA THR A 339 -24.30 -37.58 29.02
C THR A 339 -24.98 -38.99 28.93
N PRO A 340 -25.36 -39.54 27.74
CA PRO A 340 -24.37 -40.01 26.79
C PRO A 340 -24.75 -40.13 25.29
N ALA A 341 -23.66 -40.30 24.52
CA ALA A 341 -23.47 -41.22 23.39
C ALA A 341 -24.31 -41.17 22.10
N GLY A 342 -23.67 -40.84 20.98
CA GLY A 342 -23.27 -41.80 19.96
C GLY A 342 -24.24 -42.09 18.83
N ARG A 343 -23.82 -41.82 17.60
CA ARG A 343 -23.81 -42.78 16.49
C ARG A 343 -23.29 -42.17 15.20
N GLU A 344 -22.21 -42.79 14.70
CA GLU A 344 -21.84 -42.88 13.30
C GLU A 344 -23.02 -43.35 12.42
N VAL A 345 -23.02 -42.92 11.16
CA VAL A 345 -23.25 -43.73 9.94
C VAL A 345 -22.85 -42.89 8.72
N GLN A 346 -21.79 -43.22 8.09
CA GLN A 346 -21.41 -43.68 6.75
C GLN A 346 -22.33 -43.35 5.57
N ALA A 347 -21.68 -42.78 4.55
CA ALA A 347 -21.64 -43.10 3.12
C ALA A 347 -22.94 -42.99 2.25
N ARG A 348 -22.89 -42.09 1.32
CA ARG A 348 -22.79 -42.41 -0.15
C ARG A 348 -22.31 -41.19 -0.89
#